data_afb541240034ceb307f9231a191288dc
#
_entry.id   afb541240034ceb307f9231a191288dc
#
_cell.length_a   1.000
_cell.length_b   1.000
_cell.length_c   1.000
_cell.angle_alpha   90.00
_cell.angle_beta   90.00
_cell.angle_gamma   90.00
#
_symmetry.space_group_name_H-M   'P 1'
#
loop_
_entity.id
_entity.type
_entity.pdbx_description
1 polymer ?
#
loop_
_entity_poly.entity_id
_entity_poly.type
_entity_poly.pdbx_seq_one_letter_code
_entity_poly.pdbx_strand_id
1 'polypeptide(L)'
;MKSIVLQLPEPPSANVYWRHNRGRIHLSTEAKRYRETVRTAYITQQGTSKIAFPEGVVALVFDWRRSRKSGDLDNRFKQALDALRGVAYTDDNQIVEIHAYRSDVEPKGTLTLTLSNGTLTPCVSS
;
A
#
# COMPACT_ATOMS: atom_id res chain seq x y z
N MET A 1 11.68 6.87 16.52
CA MET A 1 10.59 6.25 15.77
C MET A 1 11.13 5.75 14.43
N LYS A 2 10.86 4.50 14.11
CA LYS A 2 11.26 3.92 12.83
C LYS A 2 10.30 4.37 11.74
N SER A 3 10.83 4.77 10.60
CA SER A 3 10.02 5.20 9.47
C SER A 3 10.69 4.76 8.17
N ILE A 4 9.89 4.29 7.22
CA ILE A 4 10.37 3.96 5.88
C ILE A 4 9.47 4.61 4.84
N VAL A 5 10.06 4.93 3.69
CA VAL A 5 9.34 5.50 2.55
C VAL A 5 9.52 4.57 1.35
N LEU A 6 8.43 4.24 0.69
CA LEU A 6 8.43 3.38 -0.48
C LEU A 6 7.85 4.11 -1.68
N GLN A 7 8.51 4.01 -2.82
CA GLN A 7 7.99 4.49 -4.10
C GLN A 7 7.50 3.28 -4.88
N LEU A 8 6.22 3.26 -5.20
CA LEU A 8 5.58 2.13 -5.86
C LEU A 8 4.84 2.58 -7.11
N PRO A 9 4.63 1.68 -8.07
CA PRO A 9 3.74 1.98 -9.19
C PRO A 9 2.29 2.06 -8.70
N GLU A 10 1.44 2.66 -9.51
CA GLU A 10 0.02 2.79 -9.20
C GLU A 10 -0.62 1.41 -9.05
N PRO A 11 -1.41 1.17 -7.98
CA PRO A 11 -2.11 -0.11 -7.82
C PRO A 11 -3.16 -0.30 -8.92
N PRO A 12 -3.47 -1.56 -9.31
CA PRO A 12 -4.56 -1.80 -10.24
C PRO A 12 -5.91 -1.46 -9.61
N SER A 13 -6.93 -1.26 -10.43
CA SER A 13 -8.27 -1.00 -9.91
C SER A 13 -8.84 -2.24 -9.24
N ALA A 14 -9.74 -2.05 -8.28
CA ALA A 14 -10.38 -3.17 -7.59
C ALA A 14 -11.13 -4.08 -8.56
N ASN A 15 -11.62 -3.53 -9.67
CA ASN A 15 -12.36 -4.31 -10.66
C ASN A 15 -11.50 -5.35 -11.36
N VAL A 16 -10.19 -5.14 -11.44
CA VAL A 16 -9.28 -6.11 -12.05
C VAL A 16 -8.44 -6.86 -11.00
N TYR A 17 -8.58 -6.50 -9.72
CA TYR A 17 -7.81 -7.14 -8.65
C TYR A 17 -8.37 -8.52 -8.31
N TRP A 18 -9.68 -8.61 -8.13
CA TRP A 18 -10.38 -9.86 -7.83
C TRP A 18 -11.14 -10.33 -9.06
N ARG A 19 -11.07 -11.63 -9.37
CA ARG A 19 -11.76 -12.24 -10.48
C ARG A 19 -12.59 -13.43 -10.00
N HIS A 20 -13.76 -13.61 -10.61
CA HIS A 20 -14.57 -14.80 -10.41
C HIS A 20 -14.28 -15.81 -11.50
N ASN A 21 -14.07 -17.06 -11.12
CA ASN A 21 -13.88 -18.14 -12.06
C ASN A 21 -14.54 -19.40 -11.48
N ARG A 22 -15.56 -19.91 -12.18
CA ARG A 22 -16.31 -21.11 -11.74
C ARG A 22 -16.83 -20.96 -10.31
N GLY A 23 -17.37 -19.79 -9.97
CA GLY A 23 -17.92 -19.53 -8.65
C GLY A 23 -16.90 -19.23 -7.56
N ARG A 24 -15.62 -19.16 -7.91
CA ARG A 24 -14.56 -18.84 -6.96
C ARG A 24 -14.02 -17.44 -7.20
N ILE A 25 -13.65 -16.77 -6.11
CA ILE A 25 -12.96 -15.47 -6.18
C ILE A 25 -11.48 -15.74 -6.03
N HIS A 26 -10.69 -15.21 -6.97
CA HIS A 26 -9.24 -15.31 -6.90
C HIS A 26 -8.58 -14.03 -7.38
N LEU A 27 -7.30 -13.87 -7.04
CA LEU A 27 -6.54 -12.72 -7.51
C LEU A 27 -6.38 -12.77 -9.03
N SER A 28 -6.56 -11.62 -9.67
CA SER A 28 -6.30 -11.49 -11.09
C SER A 28 -4.80 -11.56 -11.37
N THR A 29 -4.42 -11.75 -12.63
CA THR A 29 -3.03 -11.73 -13.05
C THR A 29 -2.37 -10.39 -12.71
N GLU A 30 -3.11 -9.30 -12.90
CA GLU A 30 -2.62 -7.94 -12.60
C GLU A 30 -2.35 -7.78 -11.09
N ALA A 31 -3.22 -8.33 -10.26
CA ALA A 31 -3.03 -8.27 -8.81
C ALA A 31 -1.80 -9.05 -8.36
N LYS A 32 -1.62 -10.25 -8.90
CA LYS A 32 -0.45 -11.08 -8.59
C LYS A 32 0.84 -10.39 -9.02
N ARG A 33 0.82 -9.80 -10.21
CA ARG A 33 1.96 -9.06 -10.75
C ARG A 33 2.27 -7.84 -9.89
N TYR A 34 1.25 -7.14 -9.43
CA TYR A 34 1.43 -5.98 -8.57
C TYR A 34 2.07 -6.37 -7.23
N ARG A 35 1.63 -7.47 -6.64
CA ARG A 35 2.21 -7.96 -5.38
C ARG A 35 3.69 -8.27 -5.53
N GLU A 36 4.08 -8.89 -6.63
CA GLU A 36 5.50 -9.17 -6.92
C GLU A 36 6.29 -7.89 -7.15
N THR A 37 5.71 -6.92 -7.85
CA THR A 37 6.35 -5.63 -8.09
C THR A 37 6.59 -4.89 -6.77
N VAL A 38 5.61 -4.89 -5.88
CA VAL A 38 5.73 -4.27 -4.56
C VAL A 38 6.83 -4.93 -3.74
N ARG A 39 6.87 -6.26 -3.73
CA ARG A 39 7.90 -7.00 -3.00
C ARG A 39 9.30 -6.67 -3.53
N THR A 40 9.46 -6.66 -4.84
CA THR A 40 10.73 -6.31 -5.48
C THR A 40 11.14 -4.89 -5.15
N ALA A 41 10.21 -3.94 -5.24
CA ALA A 41 10.47 -2.54 -4.91
C ALA A 41 10.88 -2.40 -3.43
N TYR A 42 10.20 -3.11 -2.54
CA TYR A 42 10.53 -3.10 -1.13
C TYR A 42 11.96 -3.57 -0.89
N ILE A 43 12.32 -4.74 -1.43
CA ILE A 43 13.65 -5.32 -1.26
C ILE A 43 14.71 -4.37 -1.83
N THR A 44 14.47 -3.82 -3.02
CA THR A 44 15.42 -2.92 -3.68
C THR A 44 15.62 -1.63 -2.87
N GLN A 45 14.53 -1.03 -2.39
CA GLN A 45 14.59 0.26 -1.72
C GLN A 45 15.07 0.14 -0.27
N GLN A 46 14.74 -0.96 0.40
CA GLN A 46 15.14 -1.18 1.80
C GLN A 46 16.47 -1.92 1.93
N GLY A 47 16.93 -2.54 0.86
CA GLY A 47 18.16 -3.31 0.89
C GLY A 47 18.06 -4.64 1.66
N THR A 48 16.87 -5.09 1.97
CA THR A 48 16.63 -6.33 2.71
C THR A 48 15.24 -6.86 2.43
N SER A 49 15.06 -8.18 2.58
CA SER A 49 13.75 -8.82 2.50
C SER A 49 13.06 -8.93 3.86
N LYS A 50 13.71 -8.48 4.93
CA LYS A 50 13.14 -8.55 6.27
C LYS A 50 11.96 -7.58 6.41
N ILE A 51 10.92 -8.03 7.11
CA ILE A 51 9.76 -7.19 7.39
C ILE A 51 10.19 -6.06 8.33
N ALA A 52 9.91 -4.81 7.92
CA ALA A 52 10.30 -3.63 8.70
C ALA A 52 9.54 -3.55 10.02
N PHE A 53 8.27 -3.96 10.03
CA PHE A 53 7.39 -3.87 11.19
C PHE A 53 6.78 -5.24 11.48
N PRO A 54 7.55 -6.17 12.06
CA PRO A 54 7.04 -7.53 12.31
C PRO A 54 5.95 -7.58 13.38
N GLU A 55 5.93 -6.60 14.27
CA GLU A 55 4.93 -6.48 15.33
C GLU A 55 4.77 -5.02 15.71
N GLY A 56 3.74 -4.73 16.50
CA GLY A 56 3.46 -3.38 16.98
C GLY A 56 2.63 -2.57 15.99
N VAL A 57 2.29 -1.35 16.40
CA VAL A 57 1.40 -0.48 15.62
C VAL A 57 2.14 0.18 14.48
N VAL A 58 1.44 0.42 13.38
CA VAL A 58 1.97 1.06 12.18
C VAL A 58 1.03 2.18 11.76
N ALA A 59 1.61 3.36 11.48
CA ALA A 59 0.90 4.47 10.87
C ALA A 59 1.33 4.57 9.42
N LEU A 60 0.39 4.87 8.53
CA LEU A 60 0.60 4.88 7.09
C LEU A 60 0.17 6.20 6.48
N VAL A 61 1.03 6.78 5.67
CA VAL A 61 0.67 7.88 4.78
C VAL A 61 0.68 7.35 3.35
N PHE A 62 -0.45 7.48 2.68
CA PHE A 62 -0.68 7.01 1.33
C PHE A 62 -0.86 8.22 0.43
N ASP A 63 0.13 8.52 -0.43
CA ASP A 63 0.07 9.63 -1.37
C ASP A 63 0.02 9.06 -2.79
N TRP A 64 -1.17 9.07 -3.37
CA TRP A 64 -1.42 8.54 -4.69
C TRP A 64 -1.49 9.65 -5.73
N ARG A 65 -0.55 9.65 -6.66
CA ARG A 65 -0.55 10.52 -7.82
C ARG A 65 -1.11 9.77 -9.00
N ARG A 66 -2.32 10.10 -9.37
CA ARG A 66 -3.10 9.35 -10.35
C ARG A 66 -2.54 9.44 -11.76
N SER A 67 -2.65 8.32 -12.52
CA SER A 67 -2.39 8.35 -13.96
C SER A 67 -3.58 8.93 -14.72
N ARG A 68 -4.77 8.92 -14.13
CA ARG A 68 -6.01 9.44 -14.71
C ARG A 68 -6.80 10.21 -13.65
N LYS A 69 -7.72 11.06 -14.11
CA LYS A 69 -8.61 11.78 -13.20
C LYS A 69 -9.66 10.88 -12.53
N SER A 70 -9.89 9.68 -13.06
CA SER A 70 -10.86 8.72 -12.51
C SER A 70 -10.19 7.74 -11.57
N GLY A 71 -11.00 7.11 -10.73
CA GLY A 71 -10.54 6.09 -9.80
C GLY A 71 -10.78 6.48 -8.35
N ASP A 72 -11.19 5.51 -7.56
CA ASP A 72 -11.49 5.72 -6.15
C ASP A 72 -10.26 5.54 -5.29
N LEU A 73 -10.04 6.47 -4.37
CA LEU A 73 -8.90 6.43 -3.46
C LEU A 73 -8.91 5.19 -2.59
N ASP A 74 -10.06 4.83 -2.01
CA ASP A 74 -10.17 3.68 -1.12
C ASP A 74 -9.91 2.35 -1.84
N ASN A 75 -10.34 2.23 -3.09
CA ASN A 75 -10.08 1.03 -3.88
C ASN A 75 -8.59 0.83 -4.14
N ARG A 76 -7.86 1.92 -4.32
CA ARG A 76 -6.43 1.86 -4.61
C ARG A 76 -5.61 1.55 -3.36
N PHE A 77 -5.89 2.19 -2.23
CA PHE A 77 -5.09 1.91 -1.05
C PHE A 77 -5.31 0.51 -0.49
N LYS A 78 -6.49 -0.08 -0.66
CA LYS A 78 -6.71 -1.47 -0.27
C LYS A 78 -5.79 -2.43 -1.02
N GLN A 79 -5.60 -2.20 -2.30
CA GLN A 79 -4.69 -3.03 -3.10
C GLN A 79 -3.25 -2.90 -2.61
N ALA A 80 -2.82 -1.68 -2.30
CA ALA A 80 -1.48 -1.46 -1.79
C ALA A 80 -1.27 -2.12 -0.43
N LEU A 81 -2.25 -2.01 0.47
CA LEU A 81 -2.16 -2.63 1.79
C LEU A 81 -2.08 -4.15 1.69
N ASP A 82 -2.89 -4.76 0.83
CA ASP A 82 -2.83 -6.19 0.58
C ASP A 82 -1.46 -6.62 0.06
N ALA A 83 -0.89 -5.82 -0.84
CA ALA A 83 0.40 -6.13 -1.42
C ALA A 83 1.55 -6.02 -0.41
N LEU A 84 1.41 -5.15 0.58
CA LEU A 84 2.44 -4.93 1.62
C LEU A 84 2.36 -5.92 2.77
N ARG A 85 1.21 -6.56 2.95
CA ARG A 85 1.04 -7.55 4.00
C ARG A 85 1.99 -8.73 3.80
N GLY A 86 2.77 -9.03 4.82
CA GLY A 86 3.82 -10.04 4.72
C GLY A 86 5.10 -9.54 4.06
N VAL A 87 5.15 -8.28 3.65
CA VAL A 87 6.33 -7.65 3.03
C VAL A 87 6.89 -6.58 3.95
N ALA A 88 6.09 -5.56 4.29
CA ALA A 88 6.52 -4.47 5.15
C ALA A 88 6.03 -4.64 6.59
N TYR A 89 4.88 -5.28 6.79
CA TYR A 89 4.31 -5.58 8.10
C TYR A 89 3.66 -6.96 8.04
N THR A 90 3.42 -7.54 9.21
CA THR A 90 2.93 -8.93 9.28
C THR A 90 1.44 -9.04 9.05
N ASP A 91 0.65 -8.13 9.63
CA ASP A 91 -0.81 -8.22 9.59
C ASP A 91 -1.44 -6.84 9.51
N ASP A 92 -2.56 -6.76 8.81
CA ASP A 92 -3.32 -5.51 8.64
C ASP A 92 -3.78 -4.92 9.97
N ASN A 93 -3.96 -5.75 11.01
CA ASN A 93 -4.38 -5.26 12.33
C ASN A 93 -3.34 -4.37 13.00
N GLN A 94 -2.11 -4.34 12.49
CA GLN A 94 -1.07 -3.43 12.97
C GLN A 94 -1.33 -1.98 12.53
N ILE A 95 -2.09 -1.79 11.46
CA ILE A 95 -2.38 -0.46 10.92
C ILE A 95 -3.41 0.23 11.80
N VAL A 96 -3.00 1.27 12.51
CA VAL A 96 -3.86 2.00 13.44
C VAL A 96 -4.17 3.41 12.98
N GLU A 97 -3.45 3.92 11.98
CA GLU A 97 -3.64 5.27 11.49
C GLU A 97 -3.30 5.31 10.00
N ILE A 98 -4.19 5.88 9.20
CA ILE A 98 -3.99 6.02 7.76
C ILE A 98 -4.31 7.46 7.36
N HIS A 99 -3.40 8.10 6.64
CA HIS A 99 -3.62 9.37 5.98
C HIS A 99 -3.48 9.13 4.48
N ALA A 100 -4.58 9.22 3.76
CA ALA A 100 -4.61 8.92 2.34
C ALA A 100 -4.92 10.17 1.52
N TYR A 101 -4.12 10.43 0.51
CA TYR A 101 -4.26 11.58 -0.37
C TYR A 101 -4.26 11.14 -1.82
N ARG A 102 -5.09 11.79 -2.61
CA ARG A 102 -5.14 11.63 -4.06
C ARG A 102 -4.78 12.99 -4.64
N SER A 103 -3.57 13.09 -5.18
CA SER A 103 -3.04 14.34 -5.69
C SER A 103 -3.11 14.42 -7.22
N ASP A 104 -2.35 15.31 -7.80
CA ASP A 104 -2.40 15.63 -9.22
C ASP A 104 -2.10 14.43 -10.12
N VAL A 105 -2.59 14.52 -11.37
CA VAL A 105 -2.39 13.48 -12.37
C VAL A 105 -0.96 13.54 -12.91
N GLU A 106 -0.29 12.39 -12.93
CA GLU A 106 1.01 12.20 -13.55
C GLU A 106 0.92 11.12 -14.64
N PRO A 107 1.67 11.24 -15.74
CA PRO A 107 1.51 10.33 -16.88
C PRO A 107 1.62 8.85 -16.56
N LYS A 108 2.46 8.46 -15.60
CA LYS A 108 2.66 7.05 -15.24
C LYS A 108 1.91 6.64 -13.97
N GLY A 109 1.40 7.59 -13.24
CA GLY A 109 0.82 7.32 -11.93
C GLY A 109 1.86 6.78 -10.96
N THR A 110 1.89 7.29 -9.74
CA THR A 110 2.84 6.82 -8.72
C THR A 110 2.16 6.75 -7.36
N LEU A 111 2.77 5.98 -6.48
CA LEU A 111 2.31 5.85 -5.12
C LEU A 111 3.51 5.99 -4.19
N THR A 112 3.43 6.96 -3.28
CA THR A 112 4.43 7.11 -2.23
C THR A 112 3.81 6.69 -0.92
N LEU A 113 4.42 5.73 -0.25
CA LEU A 113 3.97 5.23 1.04
C LEU A 113 5.01 5.55 2.10
N THR A 114 4.55 6.12 3.20
CA THR A 114 5.37 6.31 4.39
C THR A 114 4.78 5.47 5.50
N LEU A 115 5.58 4.56 6.05
CA LEU A 115 5.17 3.71 7.16
C LEU A 115 6.04 4.02 8.37
N SER A 116 5.42 4.14 9.55
CA SER A 116 6.14 4.40 10.77
C SER A 116 5.54 3.62 11.94
N ASN A 117 6.40 3.31 12.93
CA ASN A 117 5.97 2.56 14.12
C ASN A 117 5.52 3.53 15.21
N GLY A 118 4.32 4.04 15.07
CA GLY A 118 3.77 4.98 16.03
C GLY A 118 2.69 5.80 15.35
N THR A 119 2.12 6.74 16.08
CA THR A 119 1.10 7.60 15.51
C THR A 119 1.76 8.86 14.93
N LEU A 120 1.25 9.31 13.79
CA LEU A 120 1.71 10.54 13.14
C LEU A 120 0.92 11.74 13.64
N THR A 121 -0.30 11.51 14.11
CA THR A 121 -1.15 12.55 14.66
C THR A 121 -0.80 12.74 16.13
N PRO A 122 -0.52 13.98 16.57
CA PRO A 122 -0.32 14.23 17.99
C PRO A 122 -1.51 13.78 18.80
N CYS A 123 -1.24 13.19 19.97
CA CYS A 123 -2.31 12.78 20.86
C CYS A 123 -3.06 14.02 21.30
N VAL A 124 -4.30 14.20 20.81
CA VAL A 124 -5.12 15.30 21.23
C VAL A 124 -5.79 14.91 22.52
N SER A 125 -5.24 15.40 23.61
CA SER A 125 -5.95 15.27 24.88
C SER A 125 -7.10 16.27 24.85
N SER A 126 -8.25 15.76 24.61
CA SER A 126 -9.45 16.58 24.71
C SER A 126 -9.95 16.59 26.15
#